data_7e81df840df8d553a4015257065b1e58
#
_entry.id   7e81df840df8d553a4015257065b1e58
#
_cell.length_a   1.000
_cell.length_b   1.000
_cell.length_c   1.000
_cell.angle_alpha   90.00
_cell.angle_beta   90.00
_cell.angle_gamma   90.00
#
_symmetry.space_group_name_H-M   'P 1'
#
loop_
_entity.id
_entity.type
_entity.pdbx_description
1 polymer ?
#
loop_
_entity_poly.entity_id
_entity_poly.type
_entity_poly.pdbx_seq_one_letter_code
_entity_poly.pdbx_strand_id
1 'polypeptide(L)'
;MLPMLKNLSICLILALAFTSCKAQDPAYIFTYFKGNGEDGLHLAYSTDALHWQSLNDDQSLLTPEVGEQKLMRDPAVIKGGDGVYHMVWTTGWTERGIGYASSKDLINWSEQQLIPVMQHEETARNCWAPEITYNAQNDEYMIYWATTIPGLFPETQSEKDAGYNHRMYYTITKDFKAFTKAKVLYEPGFNSIDATIQWDGEKYVMFLKDETREPARKNLKVATAQHLTGPYSEASAPITGKYWAEGPTAIQKDGTWLVYFDKYTDHQYGAVQSTDLKNWTDISDQVSFPDGIRHGTAIQVSTEELKAIQEVFLDK
;
A
#
# COMPACT_ATOMS: atom_id res chain seq x y z
N MET A 1 -60.05 7.50 63.84
CA MET A 1 -58.99 8.36 63.45
C MET A 1 -57.77 7.53 63.11
N LEU A 2 -57.52 7.26 61.83
CA LEU A 2 -56.34 6.54 61.37
C LEU A 2 -55.36 7.59 60.81
N PRO A 3 -54.03 7.47 61.01
CA PRO A 3 -53.05 8.37 60.44
C PRO A 3 -52.70 7.92 59.04
N MET A 4 -52.68 8.88 58.10
CA MET A 4 -52.15 8.75 56.72
C MET A 4 -50.64 8.60 56.72
N LEU A 5 -50.15 7.48 56.20
CA LEU A 5 -48.72 7.31 55.83
C LEU A 5 -48.47 8.05 54.50
N LYS A 6 -47.55 9.00 54.52
CA LYS A 6 -47.02 9.66 53.32
C LYS A 6 -45.89 8.80 52.76
N ASN A 7 -46.11 8.23 51.55
CA ASN A 7 -45.06 7.56 50.79
C ASN A 7 -44.13 8.61 50.17
N LEU A 8 -42.85 8.59 50.59
CA LEU A 8 -41.80 9.40 50.00
C LEU A 8 -41.10 8.57 48.94
N SER A 9 -41.39 8.79 47.67
CA SER A 9 -40.67 8.16 46.53
C SER A 9 -39.36 8.90 46.31
N ILE A 10 -38.25 8.22 46.63
CA ILE A 10 -36.91 8.68 46.34
C ILE A 10 -36.61 8.26 44.88
N CYS A 11 -36.61 9.22 43.94
CA CYS A 11 -36.07 8.99 42.59
C CYS A 11 -34.56 9.03 42.62
N LEU A 12 -33.95 7.86 42.48
CA LEU A 12 -32.50 7.70 42.33
C LEU A 12 -32.17 8.04 40.88
N ILE A 13 -31.60 9.23 40.63
CA ILE A 13 -31.09 9.64 39.31
C ILE A 13 -29.71 8.98 39.15
N LEU A 14 -29.63 7.92 38.35
CA LEU A 14 -28.36 7.31 37.93
C LEU A 14 -27.73 8.23 36.89
N ALA A 15 -26.74 9.01 37.27
CA ALA A 15 -25.92 9.75 36.34
C ALA A 15 -24.96 8.79 35.59
N LEU A 16 -25.33 8.37 34.40
CA LEU A 16 -24.44 7.69 33.48
C LEU A 16 -23.36 8.67 33.04
N ALA A 17 -22.16 8.53 33.59
CA ALA A 17 -20.97 9.21 33.12
C ALA A 17 -20.58 8.58 31.76
N PHE A 18 -20.96 9.21 30.66
CA PHE A 18 -20.37 8.91 29.36
C PHE A 18 -18.91 9.39 29.39
N THR A 19 -17.98 8.47 29.66
CA THR A 19 -16.57 8.71 29.33
C THR A 19 -16.48 8.77 27.81
N SER A 20 -16.41 9.99 27.27
CA SER A 20 -16.04 10.20 25.88
C SER A 20 -14.61 9.62 25.72
N CYS A 21 -14.52 8.46 25.15
CA CYS A 21 -13.25 7.96 24.64
C CYS A 21 -12.88 8.90 23.50
N LYS A 22 -11.96 9.85 23.73
CA LYS A 22 -11.36 10.60 22.64
C LYS A 22 -10.75 9.58 21.71
N ALA A 23 -11.20 9.54 20.46
CA ALA A 23 -10.48 8.83 19.43
C ALA A 23 -9.05 9.36 19.48
N GLN A 24 -8.10 8.47 19.68
CA GLN A 24 -6.69 8.82 19.67
C GLN A 24 -6.33 9.25 18.25
N ASP A 25 -5.54 10.30 18.11
CA ASP A 25 -5.08 10.74 16.80
C ASP A 25 -4.29 9.59 16.13
N PRO A 26 -4.58 9.26 14.87
CA PRO A 26 -3.90 8.18 14.18
C PRO A 26 -2.42 8.51 13.99
N ALA A 27 -1.59 7.47 14.02
CA ALA A 27 -0.20 7.53 13.61
C ALA A 27 -0.03 6.73 12.30
N TYR A 28 1.10 6.90 11.64
CA TYR A 28 1.35 6.30 10.34
C TYR A 28 2.75 5.71 10.30
N ILE A 29 2.87 4.57 9.61
CA ILE A 29 4.14 3.93 9.26
C ILE A 29 4.25 3.92 7.74
N PHE A 30 5.47 4.15 7.25
CA PHE A 30 5.83 4.02 5.85
C PHE A 30 6.92 2.95 5.73
N THR A 31 6.63 1.88 4.99
CA THR A 31 7.63 0.88 4.61
C THR A 31 8.31 1.31 3.32
N TYR A 32 9.62 1.17 3.21
CA TYR A 32 10.35 1.57 2.00
C TYR A 32 11.65 0.79 1.84
N PHE A 33 12.27 0.93 0.70
CA PHE A 33 13.60 0.43 0.40
C PHE A 33 14.51 1.58 -0.05
N LYS A 34 15.79 1.33 -0.10
CA LYS A 34 16.83 2.25 -0.59
C LYS A 34 17.63 1.64 -1.74
N GLY A 35 18.27 2.49 -2.56
CA GLY A 35 19.13 2.03 -3.63
C GLY A 35 18.41 1.10 -4.61
N ASN A 36 18.90 -0.13 -4.72
CA ASN A 36 18.29 -1.19 -5.52
C ASN A 36 17.57 -2.25 -4.65
N GLY A 37 17.52 -2.05 -3.33
CA GLY A 37 16.83 -2.93 -2.38
C GLY A 37 17.67 -4.10 -1.86
N GLU A 38 18.99 -3.99 -1.91
CA GLU A 38 19.91 -5.03 -1.42
C GLU A 38 19.94 -5.12 0.10
N ASP A 39 19.79 -3.99 0.79
CA ASP A 39 19.82 -3.93 2.26
C ASP A 39 18.46 -4.25 2.90
N GLY A 40 17.36 -4.07 2.17
CA GLY A 40 16.04 -4.55 2.56
C GLY A 40 15.08 -3.49 3.09
N LEU A 41 14.31 -3.86 4.12
CA LEU A 41 13.19 -3.08 4.65
C LEU A 41 13.65 -1.94 5.54
N HIS A 42 13.18 -0.74 5.25
CA HIS A 42 13.25 0.42 6.12
C HIS A 42 11.87 0.87 6.58
N LEU A 43 11.79 1.56 7.71
CA LEU A 43 10.57 2.16 8.22
C LEU A 43 10.75 3.65 8.49
N ALA A 44 9.71 4.41 8.17
CA ALA A 44 9.52 5.77 8.66
C ALA A 44 8.17 5.88 9.37
N TYR A 45 8.00 6.91 10.18
CA TYR A 45 6.75 7.21 10.86
C TYR A 45 6.34 8.67 10.69
N SER A 46 5.05 8.93 10.83
CA SER A 46 4.48 10.26 10.88
C SER A 46 3.32 10.32 11.88
N THR A 47 3.11 11.46 12.51
CA THR A 47 1.94 11.73 13.35
C THR A 47 0.93 12.66 12.67
N ASP A 48 1.30 13.23 11.53
CA ASP A 48 0.46 14.16 10.78
C ASP A 48 0.22 13.74 9.32
N ALA A 49 0.84 12.62 8.89
CA ALA A 49 0.79 12.12 7.52
C ALA A 49 1.49 13.02 6.47
N LEU A 50 2.23 14.03 6.91
CA LEU A 50 2.94 14.96 6.02
C LEU A 50 4.46 14.92 6.25
N HIS A 51 4.88 14.83 7.50
CA HIS A 51 6.29 14.84 7.87
C HIS A 51 6.72 13.47 8.36
N TRP A 52 7.56 12.80 7.58
CA TRP A 52 8.01 11.44 7.81
C TRP A 52 9.44 11.42 8.34
N GLN A 53 9.66 10.66 9.41
CA GLN A 53 10.96 10.51 10.06
C GLN A 53 11.35 9.03 10.02
N SER A 54 12.62 8.74 9.68
CA SER A 54 13.12 7.36 9.70
C SER A 54 13.11 6.79 11.12
N LEU A 55 12.88 5.49 11.20
CA LEU A 55 13.07 4.68 12.40
C LEU A 55 14.43 3.96 12.34
N ASN A 56 14.93 3.47 13.50
CA ASN A 56 16.15 2.68 13.60
C ASN A 56 17.39 3.38 12.99
N ASP A 57 17.52 4.71 13.15
CA ASP A 57 18.59 5.50 12.52
C ASP A 57 18.73 5.25 11.01
N ASP A 58 17.60 4.99 10.35
CA ASP A 58 17.51 4.69 8.92
C ASP A 58 18.27 3.41 8.50
N GLN A 59 18.44 2.47 9.42
CA GLN A 59 19.02 1.16 9.15
C GLN A 59 17.93 0.15 8.77
N SER A 60 18.29 -0.79 7.90
CA SER A 60 17.39 -1.88 7.50
C SER A 60 16.98 -2.75 8.68
N LEU A 61 15.72 -3.19 8.68
CA LEU A 61 15.12 -4.08 9.68
C LEU A 61 15.02 -5.53 9.20
N LEU A 62 15.04 -5.76 7.91
CA LEU A 62 14.92 -7.09 7.32
C LEU A 62 15.70 -7.17 6.01
N THR A 63 16.80 -7.90 6.00
CA THR A 63 17.60 -8.16 4.79
C THR A 63 16.91 -9.22 3.93
N PRO A 64 16.80 -9.04 2.59
CA PRO A 64 16.16 -10.01 1.71
C PRO A 64 16.96 -11.32 1.58
N GLU A 65 16.27 -12.45 1.71
CA GLU A 65 16.86 -13.79 1.66
C GLU A 65 16.32 -14.64 0.51
N VAL A 66 15.14 -14.28 -0.04
CA VAL A 66 14.45 -15.05 -1.08
C VAL A 66 14.56 -14.41 -2.45
N GLY A 67 14.37 -15.22 -3.50
CA GLY A 67 14.59 -14.86 -4.89
C GLY A 67 16.06 -15.07 -5.31
N GLU A 68 16.31 -15.15 -6.62
CA GLU A 68 17.66 -15.32 -7.15
C GLU A 68 18.55 -14.08 -6.93
N GLN A 69 17.93 -12.88 -7.09
CA GLN A 69 18.65 -11.62 -6.92
C GLN A 69 18.62 -11.09 -5.48
N LYS A 70 17.78 -11.68 -4.62
CA LYS A 70 17.65 -11.30 -3.21
C LYS A 70 17.51 -9.79 -3.00
N LEU A 71 16.58 -9.18 -3.73
CA LEU A 71 16.22 -7.79 -3.56
C LEU A 71 14.93 -7.67 -2.74
N MET A 72 14.79 -6.58 -2.02
CA MET A 72 13.53 -6.15 -1.41
C MET A 72 13.21 -4.77 -1.94
N ARG A 73 12.49 -4.74 -3.06
CA ARG A 73 12.00 -3.51 -3.67
C ARG A 73 10.50 -3.44 -3.47
N ASP A 74 9.99 -2.22 -3.42
CA ASP A 74 8.56 -1.95 -3.38
C ASP A 74 7.84 -2.71 -2.23
N PRO A 75 8.33 -2.66 -0.96
CA PRO A 75 7.74 -3.42 0.14
C PRO A 75 6.35 -2.89 0.49
N ALA A 76 5.33 -3.71 0.23
CA ALA A 76 3.94 -3.39 0.51
C ALA A 76 3.44 -4.15 1.73
N VAL A 77 2.87 -3.43 2.69
CA VAL A 77 2.39 -3.96 3.97
C VAL A 77 0.92 -3.65 4.18
N ILE A 78 0.18 -4.64 4.71
CA ILE A 78 -1.18 -4.46 5.21
C ILE A 78 -1.35 -5.16 6.55
N LYS A 79 -2.21 -4.63 7.43
CA LYS A 79 -2.68 -5.34 8.62
C LYS A 79 -3.91 -6.15 8.25
N GLY A 80 -3.84 -7.47 8.41
CA GLY A 80 -4.94 -8.38 8.11
C GLY A 80 -6.04 -8.39 9.17
N GLY A 81 -7.13 -9.09 8.87
CA GLY A 81 -8.22 -9.32 9.81
C GLY A 81 -7.83 -10.17 11.03
N ASP A 82 -6.75 -10.92 10.91
CA ASP A 82 -6.10 -11.68 12.00
C ASP A 82 -5.23 -10.81 12.92
N GLY A 83 -5.09 -9.51 12.62
CA GLY A 83 -4.26 -8.58 13.37
C GLY A 83 -2.77 -8.69 13.07
N VAL A 84 -2.37 -9.51 12.09
CA VAL A 84 -0.99 -9.69 11.64
C VAL A 84 -0.69 -8.73 10.49
N TYR A 85 0.52 -8.22 10.43
CA TYR A 85 1.04 -7.49 9.29
C TYR A 85 1.58 -8.47 8.25
N HIS A 86 1.13 -8.35 7.02
CA HIS A 86 1.57 -9.15 5.88
C HIS A 86 2.30 -8.25 4.90
N MET A 87 3.49 -8.64 4.50
CA MET A 87 4.33 -7.90 3.57
C MET A 87 4.61 -8.72 2.32
N VAL A 88 4.52 -8.07 1.17
CA VAL A 88 4.96 -8.59 -0.12
C VAL A 88 5.96 -7.63 -0.75
N TRP A 89 6.89 -8.14 -1.59
CA TRP A 89 7.89 -7.29 -2.24
C TRP A 89 8.43 -7.89 -3.55
N THR A 90 9.02 -7.06 -4.37
CA THR A 90 9.76 -7.46 -5.58
C THR A 90 11.10 -8.06 -5.20
N THR A 91 11.35 -9.32 -5.58
CA THR A 91 12.58 -10.05 -5.24
C THR A 91 13.70 -9.90 -6.27
N GLY A 92 13.39 -9.37 -7.45
CA GLY A 92 14.36 -9.19 -8.52
C GLY A 92 13.75 -8.62 -9.81
N TRP A 93 14.62 -8.33 -10.77
CA TRP A 93 14.22 -7.67 -12.02
C TRP A 93 13.54 -8.61 -13.02
N THR A 94 13.84 -9.91 -12.97
CA THR A 94 13.39 -10.90 -13.97
C THR A 94 12.71 -12.11 -13.37
N GLU A 95 12.31 -12.03 -12.11
CA GLU A 95 11.71 -13.16 -11.40
C GLU A 95 10.22 -13.32 -11.67
N ARG A 96 9.73 -14.56 -11.57
CA ARG A 96 8.31 -14.93 -11.74
C ARG A 96 7.64 -15.24 -10.40
N GLY A 97 8.18 -14.69 -9.35
CA GLY A 97 7.72 -14.79 -7.98
C GLY A 97 7.84 -13.45 -7.25
N ILE A 98 7.28 -13.41 -6.06
CA ILE A 98 7.34 -12.28 -5.14
C ILE A 98 7.76 -12.76 -3.77
N GLY A 99 8.36 -11.90 -2.97
CA GLY A 99 8.67 -12.19 -1.57
C GLY A 99 7.44 -12.01 -0.67
N TYR A 100 7.43 -12.74 0.44
CA TYR A 100 6.42 -12.62 1.48
C TYR A 100 7.03 -12.87 2.86
N ALA A 101 6.61 -12.09 3.84
CA ALA A 101 6.82 -12.32 5.27
C ALA A 101 5.66 -11.73 6.07
N SER A 102 5.52 -12.14 7.33
CA SER A 102 4.52 -11.62 8.25
C SER A 102 5.13 -11.17 9.57
N SER A 103 4.47 -10.23 10.25
CA SER A 103 4.91 -9.70 11.54
C SER A 103 3.72 -9.33 12.41
N LYS A 104 3.88 -9.41 13.73
CA LYS A 104 2.88 -8.93 14.69
C LYS A 104 3.13 -7.49 15.14
N ASP A 105 4.32 -6.96 14.86
CA ASP A 105 4.82 -5.72 15.44
C ASP A 105 5.62 -4.84 14.46
N LEU A 106 5.72 -5.22 13.17
CA LEU A 106 6.51 -4.57 12.12
C LEU A 106 8.04 -4.61 12.35
N ILE A 107 8.51 -5.21 13.44
CA ILE A 107 9.91 -5.31 13.81
C ILE A 107 10.43 -6.74 13.63
N ASN A 108 9.71 -7.69 14.20
CA ASN A 108 10.05 -9.10 14.15
C ASN A 108 9.28 -9.80 13.04
N TRP A 109 9.97 -10.16 11.98
CA TRP A 109 9.39 -10.79 10.80
C TRP A 109 9.56 -12.31 10.83
N SER A 110 8.59 -13.02 10.25
CA SER A 110 8.65 -14.46 10.03
C SER A 110 9.78 -14.82 9.08
N GLU A 111 10.06 -16.12 8.94
CA GLU A 111 10.84 -16.65 7.83
C GLU A 111 10.25 -16.15 6.50
N GLN A 112 11.15 -15.73 5.59
CA GLN A 112 10.78 -15.22 4.28
C GLN A 112 10.38 -16.35 3.34
N GLN A 113 9.40 -16.12 2.48
CA GLN A 113 8.91 -17.08 1.51
C GLN A 113 8.92 -16.47 0.11
N LEU A 114 9.27 -17.25 -0.90
CA LEU A 114 9.06 -16.92 -2.30
C LEU A 114 7.72 -17.49 -2.76
N ILE A 115 6.78 -16.63 -3.14
CA ILE A 115 5.49 -17.03 -3.70
C ILE A 115 5.62 -17.06 -5.23
N PRO A 116 5.49 -18.22 -5.88
CA PRO A 116 5.75 -18.40 -7.32
C PRO A 116 4.53 -18.00 -8.17
N VAL A 117 4.06 -16.76 -8.06
CA VAL A 117 2.79 -16.26 -8.62
C VAL A 117 2.66 -16.39 -10.13
N MET A 118 3.78 -16.36 -10.89
CA MET A 118 3.81 -16.48 -12.35
C MET A 118 4.63 -17.68 -12.86
N GLN A 119 4.96 -18.66 -12.03
CA GLN A 119 5.72 -19.85 -12.44
C GLN A 119 5.01 -20.68 -13.52
N HIS A 120 3.69 -20.63 -13.58
CA HIS A 120 2.88 -21.32 -14.57
C HIS A 120 2.90 -20.65 -15.96
N GLU A 121 3.47 -19.45 -16.07
CA GLU A 121 3.59 -18.69 -17.32
C GLU A 121 5.09 -18.53 -17.64
N GLU A 122 5.58 -19.43 -18.51
CA GLU A 122 7.02 -19.52 -18.80
C GLU A 122 7.60 -18.28 -19.47
N THR A 123 6.75 -17.51 -20.15
CA THR A 123 7.13 -16.29 -20.88
C THR A 123 7.02 -15.02 -20.06
N ALA A 124 6.46 -15.10 -18.85
CA ALA A 124 6.38 -13.95 -17.95
C ALA A 124 7.79 -13.45 -17.60
N ARG A 125 8.01 -12.15 -17.79
CA ARG A 125 9.35 -11.55 -17.67
C ARG A 125 9.68 -11.09 -16.26
N ASN A 126 8.66 -10.76 -15.46
CA ASN A 126 8.84 -10.09 -14.17
C ASN A 126 7.58 -10.20 -13.30
N CYS A 127 7.74 -9.96 -12.00
CA CYS A 127 6.67 -9.68 -11.06
C CYS A 127 7.11 -8.47 -10.23
N TRP A 128 6.70 -7.25 -10.67
CA TRP A 128 7.14 -6.01 -10.05
C TRP A 128 6.08 -5.33 -9.23
N ALA A 129 6.52 -4.61 -8.21
CA ALA A 129 5.70 -3.79 -7.33
C ALA A 129 4.43 -4.54 -6.87
N PRO A 130 4.59 -5.70 -6.20
CA PRO A 130 3.44 -6.38 -5.65
C PRO A 130 2.84 -5.55 -4.52
N GLU A 131 1.52 -5.53 -4.51
CA GLU A 131 0.71 -4.93 -3.46
C GLU A 131 -0.25 -5.96 -2.88
N ILE A 132 -0.81 -5.66 -1.72
CA ILE A 132 -1.72 -6.57 -1.03
C ILE A 132 -2.90 -5.81 -0.44
N THR A 133 -4.10 -6.33 -0.60
CA THR A 133 -5.33 -5.76 -0.02
C THR A 133 -6.12 -6.86 0.68
N TYR A 134 -6.55 -6.58 1.91
CA TYR A 134 -7.43 -7.47 2.66
C TYR A 134 -8.90 -7.19 2.32
N ASN A 135 -9.62 -8.24 1.95
CA ASN A 135 -11.06 -8.22 1.71
C ASN A 135 -11.80 -8.73 2.95
N ALA A 136 -12.24 -7.84 3.81
CA ALA A 136 -12.94 -8.20 5.04
C ALA A 136 -14.29 -8.90 4.82
N GLN A 137 -14.92 -8.76 3.64
CA GLN A 137 -16.19 -9.41 3.34
C GLN A 137 -16.05 -10.93 3.15
N ASN A 138 -14.93 -11.36 2.59
CA ASN A 138 -14.66 -12.76 2.24
C ASN A 138 -13.60 -13.40 3.14
N ASP A 139 -12.98 -12.63 4.03
CA ASP A 139 -11.84 -13.03 4.84
C ASP A 139 -10.73 -13.63 3.96
N GLU A 140 -10.25 -12.81 3.01
CA GLU A 140 -9.24 -13.21 2.03
C GLU A 140 -8.34 -12.04 1.66
N TYR A 141 -7.17 -12.34 1.14
CA TYR A 141 -6.20 -11.38 0.66
C TYR A 141 -6.09 -11.44 -0.86
N MET A 142 -6.11 -10.30 -1.51
CA MET A 142 -5.71 -10.17 -2.90
C MET A 142 -4.29 -9.63 -2.96
N ILE A 143 -3.40 -10.39 -3.59
CA ILE A 143 -2.06 -9.93 -3.95
C ILE A 143 -2.07 -9.61 -5.42
N TYR A 144 -1.54 -8.45 -5.83
CA TYR A 144 -1.53 -8.01 -7.22
C TYR A 144 -0.21 -7.35 -7.56
N TRP A 145 0.23 -7.46 -8.80
CA TRP A 145 1.55 -7.06 -9.26
C TRP A 145 1.55 -6.73 -10.75
N ALA A 146 2.61 -6.10 -11.24
CA ALA A 146 2.82 -5.81 -12.65
C ALA A 146 3.64 -6.93 -13.32
N THR A 147 3.14 -7.46 -14.44
CA THR A 147 3.83 -8.46 -15.25
C THR A 147 3.73 -8.13 -16.74
N THR A 148 4.83 -8.38 -17.47
CA THR A 148 4.84 -8.42 -18.93
C THR A 148 4.87 -9.87 -19.40
N ILE A 149 3.93 -10.23 -20.28
CA ILE A 149 3.93 -11.48 -21.05
C ILE A 149 4.13 -11.09 -22.50
N PRO A 150 5.26 -11.43 -23.15
CA PRO A 150 5.54 -11.05 -24.53
C PRO A 150 4.47 -11.53 -25.50
N GLY A 151 4.09 -10.65 -26.40
CA GLY A 151 3.06 -10.93 -27.43
C GLY A 151 1.61 -10.67 -26.97
N LEU A 152 1.38 -10.43 -25.67
CA LEU A 152 0.08 -9.95 -25.21
C LEU A 152 0.00 -8.42 -25.31
N PHE A 153 -1.19 -7.92 -25.65
CA PHE A 153 -1.50 -6.48 -25.74
C PHE A 153 -0.62 -5.71 -26.75
N PRO A 154 -0.48 -6.20 -27.99
CA PRO A 154 0.44 -5.62 -28.99
C PRO A 154 0.11 -4.17 -29.34
N GLU A 155 -1.14 -3.73 -29.17
CA GLU A 155 -1.63 -2.38 -29.45
C GLU A 155 -1.00 -1.31 -28.55
N THR A 156 -0.46 -1.70 -27.38
CA THR A 156 0.20 -0.80 -26.44
C THR A 156 1.71 -1.02 -26.35
N GLN A 157 2.26 -1.92 -27.15
CA GLN A 157 3.68 -2.22 -27.19
C GLN A 157 4.45 -1.09 -27.85
N SER A 158 5.52 -0.63 -27.24
CA SER A 158 6.47 0.35 -27.81
C SER A 158 7.85 -0.28 -27.98
N GLU A 159 8.54 0.08 -29.09
CA GLU A 159 9.94 -0.32 -29.29
C GLU A 159 10.88 0.25 -28.23
N LYS A 160 10.50 1.39 -27.60
CA LYS A 160 11.27 2.05 -26.54
C LYS A 160 11.11 1.42 -25.16
N ASP A 161 10.18 0.48 -24.98
CA ASP A 161 9.91 -0.16 -23.70
C ASP A 161 10.86 -1.34 -23.39
N ALA A 162 11.89 -1.56 -24.21
CA ALA A 162 12.82 -2.69 -24.05
C ALA A 162 12.11 -4.06 -23.95
N GLY A 163 10.94 -4.17 -24.56
CA GLY A 163 10.08 -5.37 -24.55
C GLY A 163 9.19 -5.49 -23.32
N TYR A 164 9.11 -4.48 -22.48
CA TYR A 164 8.16 -4.44 -21.36
C TYR A 164 6.84 -3.78 -21.78
N ASN A 165 5.72 -4.42 -21.43
CA ASN A 165 4.37 -3.94 -21.67
C ASN A 165 3.45 -4.56 -20.62
N HIS A 166 3.45 -3.95 -19.45
CA HIS A 166 2.86 -4.52 -18.25
C HIS A 166 1.35 -4.42 -18.21
N ARG A 167 0.74 -5.39 -17.50
CA ARG A 167 -0.62 -5.32 -16.96
C ARG A 167 -0.59 -5.70 -15.51
N MET A 168 -1.59 -5.24 -14.76
CA MET A 168 -1.81 -5.67 -13.39
C MET A 168 -2.42 -7.06 -13.39
N TYR A 169 -1.77 -7.99 -12.68
CA TYR A 169 -2.25 -9.35 -12.42
C TYR A 169 -2.56 -9.52 -10.94
N TYR A 170 -3.35 -10.51 -10.58
CA TYR A 170 -3.67 -10.80 -9.19
C TYR A 170 -3.84 -12.29 -8.92
N THR A 171 -3.71 -12.64 -7.64
CA THR A 171 -4.09 -13.92 -7.04
C THR A 171 -4.84 -13.67 -5.73
N ILE A 172 -5.61 -14.66 -5.28
CA ILE A 172 -6.31 -14.65 -3.99
C ILE A 172 -5.74 -15.74 -3.10
N THR A 173 -5.60 -15.43 -1.82
CA THR A 173 -5.23 -16.38 -0.78
C THR A 173 -5.99 -16.08 0.52
N LYS A 174 -6.14 -17.11 1.37
CA LYS A 174 -6.68 -16.95 2.73
C LYS A 174 -5.63 -17.21 3.82
N ASP A 175 -4.57 -17.89 3.46
CA ASP A 175 -3.63 -18.46 4.43
C ASP A 175 -2.15 -18.35 4.01
N PHE A 176 -1.87 -17.68 2.89
CA PHE A 176 -0.53 -17.53 2.29
C PHE A 176 0.17 -18.88 2.00
N LYS A 177 -0.61 -19.95 1.83
CA LYS A 177 -0.16 -21.29 1.46
C LYS A 177 -0.78 -21.76 0.15
N ALA A 178 -2.07 -21.50 -0.02
CA ALA A 178 -2.80 -21.81 -1.24
C ALA A 178 -3.18 -20.53 -1.97
N PHE A 179 -2.93 -20.48 -3.27
CA PHE A 179 -3.16 -19.31 -4.12
C PHE A 179 -4.00 -19.69 -5.32
N THR A 180 -4.91 -18.82 -5.74
CA THR A 180 -5.60 -18.99 -7.01
C THR A 180 -4.62 -18.80 -8.17
N LYS A 181 -4.95 -19.36 -9.35
CA LYS A 181 -4.17 -19.06 -10.56
C LYS A 181 -4.23 -17.56 -10.86
N ALA A 182 -3.09 -16.98 -11.24
CA ALA A 182 -3.00 -15.57 -11.62
C ALA A 182 -3.96 -15.23 -12.78
N LYS A 183 -4.59 -14.05 -12.68
CA LYS A 183 -5.49 -13.47 -13.69
C LYS A 183 -5.15 -12.01 -13.90
N VAL A 184 -5.49 -11.48 -15.06
CA VAL A 184 -5.44 -10.02 -15.30
C VAL A 184 -6.44 -9.35 -14.37
N LEU A 185 -5.97 -8.35 -13.61
CA LEU A 185 -6.79 -7.51 -12.74
C LEU A 185 -7.36 -6.32 -13.50
N TYR A 186 -6.50 -5.67 -14.29
CA TYR A 186 -6.87 -4.45 -14.98
C TYR A 186 -6.17 -4.34 -16.34
N GLU A 187 -6.95 -4.05 -17.36
CA GLU A 187 -6.53 -3.76 -18.73
C GLU A 187 -7.00 -2.36 -19.13
N PRO A 188 -6.19 -1.33 -18.90
CA PRO A 188 -6.61 0.05 -19.12
C PRO A 188 -6.41 0.56 -20.56
N GLY A 189 -5.88 -0.24 -21.48
CA GLY A 189 -5.51 0.17 -22.83
C GLY A 189 -4.17 0.95 -22.89
N PHE A 190 -3.33 0.82 -21.88
CA PHE A 190 -1.97 1.37 -21.84
C PHE A 190 -1.05 0.49 -20.98
N ASN A 191 0.27 0.68 -21.12
CA ASN A 191 1.26 0.01 -20.27
C ASN A 191 1.13 0.50 -18.83
N SER A 192 0.67 -0.36 -17.90
CA SER A 192 0.32 0.00 -16.52
C SER A 192 1.09 -0.80 -15.50
N ILE A 193 1.62 -0.10 -14.49
CA ILE A 193 2.40 -0.69 -13.39
C ILE A 193 2.09 0.04 -12.06
N ASP A 194 2.61 -0.45 -10.96
CA ASP A 194 2.58 0.21 -9.65
C ASP A 194 1.15 0.59 -9.23
N ALA A 195 0.29 -0.38 -9.04
CA ALA A 195 -1.06 -0.11 -8.53
C ALA A 195 -1.12 -0.30 -7.02
N THR A 196 -1.83 0.58 -6.32
CA THR A 196 -2.30 0.38 -4.94
C THR A 196 -3.81 0.52 -4.88
N ILE A 197 -4.50 -0.27 -4.03
CA ILE A 197 -5.96 -0.30 -3.96
C ILE A 197 -6.40 -0.09 -2.52
N GLN A 198 -7.31 0.88 -2.32
CA GLN A 198 -7.89 1.22 -1.03
C GLN A 198 -9.42 1.12 -1.09
N TRP A 199 -10.05 0.75 0.02
CA TRP A 199 -11.50 0.82 0.21
C TRP A 199 -11.89 2.18 0.79
N ASP A 200 -12.81 2.93 0.12
CA ASP A 200 -13.22 4.26 0.56
C ASP A 200 -14.49 4.27 1.44
N GLY A 201 -15.03 3.10 1.75
CA GLY A 201 -16.29 2.92 2.47
C GLY A 201 -17.45 2.53 1.53
N GLU A 202 -17.34 2.80 0.21
CA GLU A 202 -18.37 2.52 -0.78
C GLU A 202 -17.85 1.69 -1.97
N LYS A 203 -16.59 1.89 -2.35
CA LYS A 203 -15.94 1.27 -3.51
C LYS A 203 -14.45 1.11 -3.30
N TYR A 204 -13.84 0.28 -4.13
CA TYR A 204 -12.40 0.17 -4.24
C TYR A 204 -11.86 1.27 -5.16
N VAL A 205 -10.81 1.94 -4.72
CA VAL A 205 -10.09 3.00 -5.45
C VAL A 205 -8.69 2.50 -5.74
N MET A 206 -8.36 2.35 -7.01
CA MET A 206 -7.05 1.96 -7.50
C MET A 206 -6.31 3.21 -7.96
N PHE A 207 -5.12 3.43 -7.42
CA PHE A 207 -4.13 4.38 -7.93
C PHE A 207 -3.08 3.58 -8.69
N LEU A 208 -2.73 4.00 -9.89
CA LEU A 208 -1.78 3.26 -10.74
C LEU A 208 -0.99 4.20 -11.62
N LYS A 209 0.16 3.70 -12.10
CA LYS A 209 1.02 4.43 -13.03
C LYS A 209 0.70 4.08 -14.48
N ASP A 210 0.57 5.10 -15.31
CA ASP A 210 0.67 5.02 -16.77
C ASP A 210 2.16 5.01 -17.15
N GLU A 211 2.67 3.83 -17.48
CA GLU A 211 4.09 3.60 -17.80
C GLU A 211 4.44 3.88 -19.26
N THR A 212 3.49 4.33 -20.09
CA THR A 212 3.70 4.62 -21.52
C THR A 212 4.94 5.50 -21.76
N ARG A 213 5.82 5.07 -22.64
CA ARG A 213 7.07 5.80 -22.97
C ARG A 213 6.97 6.68 -24.21
N GLU A 214 6.08 6.37 -25.13
CA GLU A 214 5.99 7.09 -26.42
C GLU A 214 4.53 7.43 -26.78
N PRO A 215 4.09 8.69 -26.70
CA PRO A 215 4.76 9.76 -25.97
C PRO A 215 4.80 9.48 -24.47
N ALA A 216 5.84 9.95 -23.80
CA ALA A 216 6.01 9.67 -22.36
C ALA A 216 4.82 10.19 -21.54
N ARG A 217 4.22 9.31 -20.76
CA ARG A 217 3.16 9.65 -19.80
C ARG A 217 3.72 9.72 -18.38
N LYS A 218 4.18 8.59 -17.82
CA LYS A 218 4.87 8.51 -16.52
C LYS A 218 4.17 9.28 -15.41
N ASN A 219 2.85 9.15 -15.36
CA ASN A 219 1.98 9.85 -14.42
C ASN A 219 1.05 8.86 -13.69
N LEU A 220 0.46 9.31 -12.61
CA LEU A 220 -0.51 8.53 -11.85
C LEU A 220 -1.94 8.83 -12.29
N LYS A 221 -2.79 7.82 -12.19
CA LYS A 221 -4.20 7.84 -12.54
C LYS A 221 -5.03 7.11 -11.47
N VAL A 222 -6.35 7.28 -11.53
CA VAL A 222 -7.31 6.63 -10.64
C VAL A 222 -8.31 5.83 -11.46
N ALA A 223 -8.64 4.62 -10.98
CA ALA A 223 -9.78 3.82 -11.43
C ALA A 223 -10.56 3.30 -10.22
N THR A 224 -11.86 3.03 -10.37
CA THR A 224 -12.71 2.59 -9.25
C THR A 224 -13.51 1.35 -9.62
N ALA A 225 -13.85 0.51 -8.62
CA ALA A 225 -14.67 -0.69 -8.79
C ALA A 225 -15.55 -0.95 -7.57
N GLN A 226 -16.69 -1.64 -7.78
CA GLN A 226 -17.54 -2.10 -6.68
C GLN A 226 -17.00 -3.37 -6.01
N HIS A 227 -16.19 -4.14 -6.71
CA HIS A 227 -15.57 -5.37 -6.21
C HIS A 227 -14.05 -5.24 -6.30
N LEU A 228 -13.34 -5.81 -5.33
CA LEU A 228 -11.87 -5.77 -5.26
C LEU A 228 -11.21 -6.29 -6.55
N THR A 229 -11.78 -7.31 -7.16
CA THR A 229 -11.31 -7.89 -8.43
C THR A 229 -11.88 -7.22 -9.68
N GLY A 230 -12.54 -6.07 -9.52
CA GLY A 230 -13.15 -5.32 -10.62
C GLY A 230 -14.56 -5.81 -11.05
N PRO A 231 -15.04 -5.41 -12.24
CA PRO A 231 -14.32 -4.59 -13.23
C PRO A 231 -14.07 -3.15 -12.72
N TYR A 232 -12.88 -2.65 -13.00
CA TYR A 232 -12.53 -1.26 -12.73
C TYR A 232 -13.00 -0.36 -13.86
N SER A 233 -13.30 0.89 -13.52
CA SER A 233 -13.65 1.93 -14.49
C SER A 233 -12.49 2.24 -15.43
N GLU A 234 -12.75 3.01 -16.49
CA GLU A 234 -11.68 3.66 -17.23
C GLU A 234 -10.80 4.50 -16.27
N ALA A 235 -9.50 4.54 -16.56
CA ALA A 235 -8.57 5.34 -15.78
C ALA A 235 -8.83 6.84 -15.99
N SER A 236 -8.70 7.61 -14.92
CA SER A 236 -8.88 9.07 -14.94
C SER A 236 -7.86 9.79 -15.84
N ALA A 237 -8.04 11.09 -16.03
CA ALA A 237 -6.93 11.97 -16.39
C ALA A 237 -5.80 11.86 -15.34
N PRO A 238 -4.57 12.27 -15.70
CA PRO A 238 -3.45 12.29 -14.75
C PRO A 238 -3.79 13.08 -13.48
N ILE A 239 -3.42 12.54 -12.32
CA ILE A 239 -3.58 13.18 -11.02
C ILE A 239 -2.29 13.87 -10.54
N THR A 240 -1.17 13.62 -11.21
CA THR A 240 0.16 14.21 -10.92
C THR A 240 0.53 15.27 -11.97
N GLY A 241 1.54 16.07 -11.64
CA GLY A 241 2.05 17.14 -12.51
C GLY A 241 2.82 16.64 -13.74
N LYS A 242 3.65 17.52 -14.32
CA LYS A 242 4.45 17.21 -15.53
C LYS A 242 5.78 16.51 -15.25
N TYR A 243 6.03 16.10 -14.03
CA TYR A 243 7.16 15.27 -13.61
C TYR A 243 6.82 13.78 -13.74
N TRP A 244 7.83 12.94 -13.76
CA TRP A 244 7.65 11.49 -13.73
C TRP A 244 7.38 11.02 -12.31
N ALA A 245 6.32 10.24 -12.14
CA ALA A 245 5.88 9.72 -10.86
C ALA A 245 5.65 8.20 -10.95
N GLU A 246 6.02 7.47 -9.90
CA GLU A 246 5.80 6.05 -9.76
C GLU A 246 5.48 5.66 -8.33
N GLY A 247 5.11 4.40 -8.10
CA GLY A 247 4.95 3.84 -6.76
C GLY A 247 3.91 4.58 -5.91
N PRO A 248 2.66 4.75 -6.36
CA PRO A 248 1.66 5.40 -5.53
C PRO A 248 1.35 4.57 -4.30
N THR A 249 1.28 5.23 -3.14
CA THR A 249 0.63 4.69 -1.94
C THR A 249 -0.35 5.72 -1.40
N ALA A 250 -1.47 5.27 -0.86
CA ALA A 250 -2.57 6.17 -0.51
C ALA A 250 -3.12 5.90 0.89
N ILE A 251 -3.43 6.97 1.60
CA ILE A 251 -4.20 6.92 2.85
C ILE A 251 -5.34 7.92 2.80
N GLN A 252 -6.35 7.69 3.64
CA GLN A 252 -7.38 8.68 3.93
C GLN A 252 -7.16 9.28 5.31
N LYS A 253 -7.17 10.62 5.38
CA LYS A 253 -7.13 11.37 6.63
C LYS A 253 -8.23 12.43 6.62
N ASP A 254 -9.15 12.37 7.58
CA ASP A 254 -10.24 13.35 7.73
C ASP A 254 -11.04 13.60 6.44
N GLY A 255 -11.32 12.52 5.68
CA GLY A 255 -12.05 12.58 4.41
C GLY A 255 -11.22 13.08 3.22
N THR A 256 -9.92 13.32 3.41
CA THR A 256 -8.98 13.71 2.36
C THR A 256 -8.09 12.53 1.98
N TRP A 257 -8.02 12.24 0.69
CA TRP A 257 -7.03 11.35 0.12
C TRP A 257 -5.67 12.04 0.07
N LEU A 258 -4.65 11.37 0.61
CA LEU A 258 -3.25 11.71 0.44
C LEU A 258 -2.62 10.58 -0.38
N VAL A 259 -2.07 10.90 -1.54
CA VAL A 259 -1.37 9.93 -2.41
C VAL A 259 0.07 10.37 -2.52
N TYR A 260 0.97 9.55 -1.98
CA TYR A 260 2.41 9.75 -2.03
C TYR A 260 3.00 8.97 -3.21
N PHE A 261 4.12 9.42 -3.76
CA PHE A 261 4.78 8.79 -4.89
C PHE A 261 6.24 9.18 -5.01
N ASP A 262 7.01 8.33 -5.67
CA ASP A 262 8.41 8.56 -5.99
C ASP A 262 8.54 9.40 -7.28
N LYS A 263 9.07 10.61 -7.17
CA LYS A 263 9.52 11.44 -8.31
C LYS A 263 10.93 11.01 -8.69
N TYR A 264 11.05 9.78 -9.15
CA TYR A 264 12.29 9.03 -9.27
C TYR A 264 13.36 9.67 -10.16
N THR A 265 12.99 10.53 -11.11
CA THR A 265 13.95 11.30 -11.90
C THR A 265 14.50 12.53 -11.17
N ASP A 266 13.75 13.02 -10.18
CA ASP A 266 14.10 14.17 -9.37
C ASP A 266 14.76 13.74 -8.04
N HIS A 267 14.79 12.43 -7.74
CA HIS A 267 15.24 11.84 -6.49
C HIS A 267 14.52 12.45 -5.26
N GLN A 268 13.21 12.65 -5.38
CA GLN A 268 12.35 13.24 -4.37
C GLN A 268 11.05 12.45 -4.24
N TYR A 269 10.51 12.43 -3.05
CA TYR A 269 9.16 11.96 -2.82
C TYR A 269 8.19 13.13 -2.92
N GLY A 270 7.00 12.90 -3.47
CA GLY A 270 5.96 13.90 -3.61
C GLY A 270 4.62 13.40 -3.12
N ALA A 271 3.64 14.31 -3.09
CA ALA A 271 2.27 13.97 -2.75
C ALA A 271 1.26 14.85 -3.48
N VAL A 272 0.08 14.27 -3.74
CA VAL A 272 -1.12 14.99 -4.15
C VAL A 272 -2.25 14.69 -3.19
N GLN A 273 -3.22 15.62 -3.06
CA GLN A 273 -4.40 15.43 -2.24
C GLN A 273 -5.70 15.70 -2.99
N SER A 274 -6.79 15.04 -2.55
CA SER A 274 -8.13 15.23 -3.08
C SER A 274 -9.18 14.85 -2.03
N THR A 275 -10.32 15.54 -2.04
CA THR A 275 -11.52 15.18 -1.24
C THR A 275 -12.60 14.50 -2.08
N ASP A 276 -12.45 14.42 -3.41
CA ASP A 276 -13.50 13.98 -4.32
C ASP A 276 -13.02 13.00 -5.40
N LEU A 277 -11.70 12.62 -5.41
CA LEU A 277 -11.03 11.78 -6.41
C LEU A 277 -11.05 12.36 -7.84
N LYS A 278 -11.43 13.61 -8.01
CA LYS A 278 -11.53 14.29 -9.32
C LYS A 278 -10.61 15.49 -9.41
N ASN A 279 -10.62 16.31 -8.35
CA ASN A 279 -9.82 17.52 -8.28
C ASN A 279 -8.62 17.26 -7.37
N TRP A 280 -7.41 17.33 -7.93
CA TRP A 280 -6.16 17.02 -7.24
C TRP A 280 -5.30 18.27 -7.07
N THR A 281 -4.73 18.43 -5.90
CA THR A 281 -3.78 19.50 -5.57
C THR A 281 -2.42 18.86 -5.27
N ASP A 282 -1.37 19.34 -5.94
CA ASP A 282 0.01 18.96 -5.62
C ASP A 282 0.41 19.63 -4.29
N ILE A 283 0.85 18.82 -3.34
CA ILE A 283 1.33 19.23 -2.01
C ILE A 283 2.75 18.75 -1.75
N SER A 284 3.52 18.47 -2.81
CA SER A 284 4.87 17.95 -2.70
C SER A 284 5.82 18.88 -1.92
N ASP A 285 5.53 20.18 -1.85
CA ASP A 285 6.24 21.17 -1.06
C ASP A 285 5.86 21.19 0.43
N GLN A 286 4.80 20.46 0.80
CA GLN A 286 4.27 20.38 2.17
C GLN A 286 4.62 19.06 2.85
N VAL A 287 5.25 18.13 2.14
CA VAL A 287 5.66 16.83 2.68
C VAL A 287 7.16 16.73 2.81
N SER A 288 7.62 15.97 3.79
CA SER A 288 9.04 15.63 3.94
C SER A 288 9.21 14.15 4.22
N PHE A 289 10.24 13.56 3.64
CA PHE A 289 10.56 12.14 3.74
C PHE A 289 12.04 11.94 4.05
N PRO A 290 12.43 10.77 4.60
CA PRO A 290 13.84 10.39 4.73
C PRO A 290 14.58 10.41 3.39
N ASP A 291 15.87 10.72 3.42
CA ASP A 291 16.72 10.76 2.23
C ASP A 291 16.84 9.37 1.57
N GLY A 292 16.72 9.33 0.25
CA GLY A 292 16.91 8.11 -0.54
C GLY A 292 15.75 7.10 -0.44
N ILE A 293 14.63 7.50 0.15
CA ILE A 293 13.39 6.70 0.15
C ILE A 293 12.95 6.39 -1.27
N ARG A 294 12.54 5.14 -1.50
CA ARG A 294 11.97 4.66 -2.75
C ARG A 294 10.58 4.07 -2.49
N HIS A 295 9.88 3.72 -3.56
CA HIS A 295 8.55 3.14 -3.57
C HIS A 295 8.28 2.20 -2.37
N GLY A 296 7.20 2.44 -1.64
CA GLY A 296 6.79 1.67 -0.47
C GLY A 296 5.34 1.98 -0.10
N THR A 297 4.91 1.58 1.08
CA THR A 297 3.50 1.65 1.48
C THR A 297 3.31 2.41 2.78
N ALA A 298 2.40 3.39 2.76
CA ALA A 298 1.93 4.09 3.95
C ALA A 298 0.73 3.33 4.54
N ILE A 299 0.78 3.04 5.84
CA ILE A 299 -0.32 2.45 6.60
C ILE A 299 -0.63 3.25 7.84
N GLN A 300 -1.89 3.25 8.24
CA GLN A 300 -2.32 3.81 9.52
C GLN A 300 -2.11 2.76 10.63
N VAL A 301 -1.56 3.22 11.77
CA VAL A 301 -1.40 2.44 12.99
C VAL A 301 -1.98 3.21 14.17
N SER A 302 -2.18 2.57 15.31
CA SER A 302 -2.52 3.28 16.54
C SER A 302 -1.32 4.00 17.12
N THR A 303 -1.55 5.01 17.93
CA THR A 303 -0.48 5.73 18.66
C THR A 303 0.28 4.79 19.60
N GLU A 304 -0.40 3.79 20.18
CA GLU A 304 0.21 2.76 21.03
C GLU A 304 1.14 1.86 20.23
N GLU A 305 0.73 1.43 19.03
CA GLU A 305 1.59 0.64 18.14
C GLU A 305 2.83 1.43 17.74
N LEU A 306 2.68 2.70 17.33
CA LEU A 306 3.82 3.55 17.02
C LEU A 306 4.76 3.69 18.21
N LYS A 307 4.23 3.95 19.42
CA LYS A 307 5.02 4.07 20.63
C LYS A 307 5.79 2.79 20.94
N ALA A 308 5.14 1.62 20.83
CA ALA A 308 5.79 0.33 21.05
C ALA A 308 6.93 0.09 20.03
N ILE A 309 6.74 0.46 18.76
CA ILE A 309 7.79 0.40 17.73
C ILE A 309 8.96 1.31 18.09
N GLN A 310 8.69 2.56 18.48
CA GLN A 310 9.74 3.53 18.84
C GLN A 310 10.55 3.10 20.08
N GLU A 311 9.91 2.53 21.10
CA GLU A 311 10.58 2.06 22.32
C GLU A 311 11.64 0.97 22.02
N VAL A 312 11.42 0.12 21.01
CA VAL A 312 12.42 -0.90 20.60
C VAL A 312 13.75 -0.27 20.16
N PHE A 313 13.71 0.95 19.62
CA PHE A 313 14.91 1.63 19.10
C PHE A 313 15.53 2.64 20.08
N LEU A 314 14.81 3.01 21.15
CA LEU A 314 15.36 3.92 22.19
C LEU A 314 16.30 3.22 23.16
N ASP A 315 16.22 1.90 23.29
CA ASP A 315 17.02 1.10 24.21
C ASP A 315 18.30 0.51 23.55
N LYS A 316 18.62 0.92 22.32
CA LYS A 316 19.85 0.55 21.59
C LYS A 316 20.87 1.68 21.62
#